data_74f25a9a9879d23a0016112d973fd070
#
_entry.id   74f25a9a9879d23a0016112d973fd070
#
_cell.length_a   1.000
_cell.length_b   1.000
_cell.length_c   1.000
_cell.angle_alpha   90.00
_cell.angle_beta   90.00
_cell.angle_gamma   90.00
#
_symmetry.space_group_name_H-M   'P 1'
#
loop_
_entity.id
_entity.type
_entity.pdbx_description
1 polymer ?
#
loop_
_entity_poly.entity_id
_entity_poly.type
_entity_poly.pdbx_seq_one_letter_code
_entity_poly.pdbx_strand_id
1 'polypeptide(L)'
;TELPFPIAAAVSLDGQAQFQPLAFLKEISSDLTIFEHTMVQNIEDRIVKTNQGNITAKHIVIATHYPFINIPGYYFLRQHQERSYVLALKDAQQYRGMYLGIDEPSYSFRNAGEYLLFGGASHRTGENRCGGHYNTLRKAAHQFYPNAQEVAYWSAQDCMTIDHIPYIGPYAFGMEG
;
A
#
# COMPACT_ATOMS: atom_id res chain seq x y z
N THR A 1 -17.89 -16.59 13.52
CA THR A 1 -17.16 -16.06 12.35
C THR A 1 -16.51 -17.21 11.58
N GLU A 2 -16.15 -16.97 10.34
CA GLU A 2 -15.42 -17.92 9.51
C GLU A 2 -13.90 -17.90 9.80
N LEU A 3 -13.44 -16.95 10.62
CA LEU A 3 -12.02 -16.76 10.95
C LEU A 3 -11.45 -17.93 11.76
N PRO A 4 -10.16 -18.26 11.61
CA PRO A 4 -9.53 -19.41 12.26
C PRO A 4 -9.23 -19.19 13.75
N PHE A 5 -9.71 -18.11 14.33
CA PHE A 5 -9.56 -17.75 15.74
C PHE A 5 -10.82 -17.06 16.26
N PRO A 6 -11.06 -17.09 17.59
CA PRO A 6 -12.20 -16.40 18.19
C PRO A 6 -12.02 -14.88 18.10
N ILE A 7 -13.13 -14.17 17.90
CA ILE A 7 -13.19 -12.70 17.95
C ILE A 7 -14.29 -12.27 18.93
N ALA A 8 -14.10 -11.15 19.59
CA ALA A 8 -15.09 -10.60 20.52
C ALA A 8 -16.28 -9.96 19.78
N ALA A 9 -16.02 -9.22 18.72
CA ALA A 9 -17.04 -8.55 17.91
C ALA A 9 -16.51 -8.28 16.49
N ALA A 10 -17.44 -7.98 15.57
CA ALA A 10 -17.13 -7.53 14.22
C ALA A 10 -18.17 -6.52 13.77
N VAL A 11 -17.74 -5.59 12.91
CA VAL A 11 -18.62 -4.70 12.15
C VAL A 11 -18.62 -5.17 10.71
N SER A 12 -19.82 -5.30 10.13
CA SER A 12 -19.98 -5.67 8.71
C SER A 12 -20.38 -4.45 7.89
N LEU A 13 -19.75 -4.30 6.74
CA LEU A 13 -20.12 -3.31 5.72
C LEU A 13 -20.46 -4.07 4.45
N ASP A 14 -21.74 -3.99 4.05
CA ASP A 14 -22.22 -4.60 2.82
C ASP A 14 -21.93 -3.72 1.59
N GLY A 15 -22.04 -4.30 0.40
CA GLY A 15 -21.84 -3.57 -0.86
C GLY A 15 -20.39 -3.18 -1.16
N GLN A 16 -19.42 -3.77 -0.47
CA GLN A 16 -18.01 -3.58 -0.74
C GLN A 16 -17.55 -4.37 -1.96
N ALA A 17 -16.46 -3.91 -2.59
CA ALA A 17 -15.92 -4.57 -3.77
C ALA A 17 -14.38 -4.62 -3.70
N GLN A 18 -13.82 -5.53 -4.46
CA GLN A 18 -12.38 -5.59 -4.76
C GLN A 18 -12.17 -5.52 -6.27
N PHE A 19 -11.04 -5.02 -6.69
CA PHE A 19 -10.68 -4.96 -8.11
C PHE A 19 -9.22 -5.36 -8.31
N GLN A 20 -8.85 -5.62 -9.55
CA GLN A 20 -7.47 -5.93 -9.91
C GLN A 20 -6.76 -4.62 -10.32
N PRO A 21 -5.84 -4.08 -9.49
CA PRO A 21 -5.30 -2.73 -9.69
C PRO A 21 -4.51 -2.59 -11.00
N LEU A 22 -3.74 -3.60 -11.38
CA LEU A 22 -2.93 -3.53 -12.60
C LEU A 22 -3.79 -3.55 -13.86
N ALA A 23 -4.87 -4.34 -13.87
CA ALA A 23 -5.82 -4.33 -14.99
C ALA A 23 -6.53 -2.97 -15.11
N PHE A 24 -6.95 -2.41 -13.97
CA PHE A 24 -7.55 -1.08 -13.92
C PHE A 24 -6.57 0.00 -14.41
N LEU A 25 -5.33 0.02 -13.91
CA LEU A 25 -4.31 0.98 -14.34
C LEU A 25 -4.00 0.85 -15.82
N LYS A 26 -3.88 -0.37 -16.35
CA LYS A 26 -3.64 -0.60 -17.77
C LYS A 26 -4.74 0.03 -18.64
N GLU A 27 -5.99 -0.14 -18.22
CA GLU A 27 -7.13 0.38 -18.97
C GLU A 27 -7.18 1.91 -18.94
N ILE A 28 -7.08 2.54 -17.77
CA ILE A 28 -7.15 4.00 -17.65
C ILE A 28 -5.91 4.72 -18.19
N SER A 29 -4.80 4.03 -18.39
CA SER A 29 -3.56 4.61 -18.89
C SER A 29 -3.35 4.41 -20.40
N SER A 30 -4.28 3.73 -21.08
CA SER A 30 -4.13 3.37 -22.52
C SER A 30 -3.86 4.55 -23.44
N ASP A 31 -4.47 5.69 -23.14
CA ASP A 31 -4.39 6.91 -23.96
C ASP A 31 -3.43 7.96 -23.38
N LEU A 32 -2.69 7.62 -22.33
CA LEU A 32 -1.76 8.54 -21.67
C LEU A 32 -0.34 8.42 -22.25
N THR A 33 0.35 9.54 -22.39
CA THR A 33 1.78 9.54 -22.66
C THR A 33 2.55 9.28 -21.38
N ILE A 34 3.19 8.11 -21.29
CA ILE A 34 3.94 7.68 -20.12
C ILE A 34 5.42 7.61 -20.48
N PHE A 35 6.26 8.25 -19.67
CA PHE A 35 7.71 8.21 -19.78
C PHE A 35 8.28 7.26 -18.71
N GLU A 36 8.57 6.04 -19.11
CA GLU A 36 9.24 5.06 -18.26
C GLU A 36 10.74 5.38 -18.13
N HIS A 37 11.38 4.83 -17.10
CA HIS A 37 12.82 5.07 -16.82
C HIS A 37 13.20 6.55 -16.68
N THR A 38 12.21 7.39 -16.41
CA THR A 38 12.36 8.84 -16.29
C THR A 38 12.14 9.26 -14.84
N MET A 39 13.24 9.44 -14.14
CA MET A 39 13.20 9.79 -12.71
C MET A 39 13.20 11.32 -12.56
N VAL A 40 12.15 11.83 -11.91
CA VAL A 40 12.10 13.25 -11.52
C VAL A 40 13.08 13.48 -10.37
N GLN A 41 13.97 14.46 -10.55
CA GLN A 41 14.99 14.82 -9.58
C GLN A 41 14.63 16.09 -8.80
N ASN A 42 14.02 17.06 -9.47
CA ASN A 42 13.61 18.32 -8.87
C ASN A 42 12.47 18.96 -9.68
N ILE A 43 11.75 19.89 -9.05
CA ILE A 43 10.75 20.73 -9.70
C ILE A 43 11.05 22.18 -9.30
N GLU A 44 11.19 23.04 -10.28
CA GLU A 44 11.41 24.49 -10.10
C GLU A 44 10.42 25.23 -10.97
N ASP A 45 9.54 25.99 -10.36
CA ASP A 45 8.41 26.64 -11.05
C ASP A 45 7.60 25.64 -11.88
N ARG A 46 7.65 25.77 -13.20
CA ARG A 46 6.96 24.91 -14.16
C ARG A 46 7.88 23.94 -14.89
N ILE A 47 9.09 23.76 -14.39
CA ILE A 47 10.11 22.90 -14.99
C ILE A 47 10.34 21.70 -14.10
N VAL A 48 10.04 20.52 -14.63
CA VAL A 48 10.34 19.23 -14.01
C VAL A 48 11.71 18.76 -14.53
N LYS A 49 12.70 18.70 -13.67
CA LYS A 49 14.04 18.21 -13.97
C LYS A 49 14.08 16.71 -13.80
N THR A 50 14.48 15.99 -14.84
CA THR A 50 14.58 14.53 -14.82
C THR A 50 15.99 14.06 -15.21
N ASN A 51 16.28 12.78 -15.03
CA ASN A 51 17.52 12.15 -15.50
C ASN A 51 17.61 12.05 -17.04
N GLN A 52 16.51 12.34 -17.76
CA GLN A 52 16.44 12.27 -19.22
C GLN A 52 16.31 13.66 -19.88
N GLY A 53 16.18 14.72 -19.09
CA GLY A 53 15.99 16.09 -19.58
C GLY A 53 14.94 16.85 -18.77
N ASN A 54 14.59 18.04 -19.25
CA ASN A 54 13.62 18.91 -18.59
C ASN A 54 12.27 18.88 -19.31
N ILE A 55 11.21 18.89 -18.54
CA ILE A 55 9.83 18.96 -19.02
C ILE A 55 9.19 20.23 -18.49
N THR A 56 8.63 21.06 -19.36
CA THR A 56 7.86 22.24 -18.98
C THR A 56 6.37 21.91 -19.02
N ALA A 57 5.65 22.17 -17.95
CA ALA A 57 4.22 21.88 -17.85
C ALA A 57 3.45 23.09 -17.27
N LYS A 58 2.18 23.24 -17.68
CA LYS A 58 1.29 24.28 -17.12
C LYS A 58 0.88 23.94 -15.69
N HIS A 59 0.63 22.68 -15.43
CA HIS A 59 0.24 22.13 -14.14
C HIS A 59 1.07 20.88 -13.85
N ILE A 60 1.48 20.71 -12.61
CA ILE A 60 2.27 19.57 -12.16
C ILE A 60 1.54 18.94 -10.98
N VAL A 61 1.24 17.64 -11.09
CA VAL A 61 0.65 16.86 -10.01
C VAL A 61 1.70 15.91 -9.45
N ILE A 62 2.00 16.07 -8.15
CA ILE A 62 2.93 15.20 -7.44
C ILE A 62 2.11 14.08 -6.78
N ALA A 63 2.12 12.89 -7.41
CA ALA A 63 1.37 11.72 -6.98
C ALA A 63 2.32 10.55 -6.66
N THR A 64 3.39 10.81 -5.92
CA THR A 64 4.51 9.89 -5.68
C THR A 64 4.32 9.00 -4.46
N HIS A 65 3.11 8.96 -3.88
CA HIS A 65 2.75 8.23 -2.67
C HIS A 65 3.44 8.78 -1.42
N TYR A 66 4.76 8.92 -1.42
CA TYR A 66 5.53 9.60 -0.38
C TYR A 66 6.31 10.76 -1.00
N PRO A 67 6.33 11.94 -0.37
CA PRO A 67 6.99 13.12 -0.93
C PRO A 67 8.51 12.95 -1.00
N PHE A 68 9.11 13.28 -2.14
CA PHE A 68 10.55 13.28 -2.34
C PHE A 68 11.14 14.69 -2.29
N ILE A 69 10.33 15.73 -2.53
CA ILE A 69 10.70 17.13 -2.32
C ILE A 69 10.31 17.50 -0.90
N ASN A 70 11.30 17.68 -0.04
CA ASN A 70 11.03 17.92 1.38
C ASN A 70 10.86 19.40 1.74
N ILE A 71 11.46 20.30 0.97
CA ILE A 71 11.41 21.76 1.21
C ILE A 71 10.67 22.39 0.04
N PRO A 72 9.67 23.25 0.31
CA PRO A 72 9.31 23.86 1.61
C PRO A 72 8.29 23.08 2.46
N GLY A 73 7.70 21.97 1.98
CA GLY A 73 6.57 21.30 2.63
C GLY A 73 6.84 20.60 3.96
N TYR A 74 8.07 20.13 4.20
CA TYR A 74 8.47 19.36 5.39
C TYR A 74 7.53 18.19 5.72
N TYR A 75 7.01 17.50 4.73
CA TYR A 75 5.98 16.45 4.88
C TYR A 75 6.45 15.27 5.72
N PHE A 76 7.76 14.96 5.71
CA PHE A 76 8.34 13.91 6.54
C PHE A 76 8.12 14.11 8.06
N LEU A 77 7.77 15.32 8.51
CA LEU A 77 7.39 15.59 9.89
C LEU A 77 5.94 15.23 10.20
N ARG A 78 5.10 15.04 9.17
CA ARG A 78 3.66 14.80 9.28
C ARG A 78 3.21 13.49 8.65
N GLN A 79 4.14 12.74 8.11
CA GLN A 79 3.87 11.47 7.42
C GLN A 79 4.97 10.47 7.74
N HIS A 80 4.61 9.21 7.76
CA HIS A 80 5.56 8.11 7.84
C HIS A 80 5.07 6.97 6.94
N GLN A 81 5.93 6.01 6.67
CA GLN A 81 5.56 4.83 5.91
C GLN A 81 5.40 3.63 6.86
N GLU A 82 4.31 2.90 6.68
CA GLU A 82 4.10 1.59 7.26
C GLU A 82 4.23 0.52 6.19
N ARG A 83 4.94 -0.54 6.51
CA ARG A 83 5.09 -1.69 5.62
C ARG A 83 4.25 -2.85 6.12
N SER A 84 3.41 -3.39 5.24
CA SER A 84 2.64 -4.59 5.46
C SER A 84 3.15 -5.72 4.57
N TYR A 85 2.90 -6.95 5.00
CA TYR A 85 3.34 -8.16 4.31
C TYR A 85 2.12 -9.00 3.94
N VAL A 86 2.21 -9.69 2.80
CA VAL A 86 1.14 -10.55 2.30
C VAL A 86 1.74 -11.87 1.82
N LEU A 87 1.04 -12.96 2.14
CA LEU A 87 1.26 -14.30 1.61
C LEU A 87 0.04 -14.66 0.74
N ALA A 88 0.29 -15.21 -0.45
CA ALA A 88 -0.73 -15.87 -1.24
C ALA A 88 -0.69 -17.37 -0.94
N LEU A 89 -1.76 -17.89 -0.38
CA LEU A 89 -1.88 -19.26 0.09
C LEU A 89 -2.84 -20.03 -0.82
N LYS A 90 -2.36 -21.12 -1.41
CA LYS A 90 -3.18 -22.10 -2.10
C LYS A 90 -3.64 -23.17 -1.11
N ASP A 91 -4.78 -23.79 -1.38
CA ASP A 91 -5.40 -24.81 -0.52
C ASP A 91 -5.71 -24.35 0.91
N ALA A 92 -5.85 -23.03 1.10
CA ALA A 92 -6.35 -22.41 2.32
C ALA A 92 -7.88 -22.26 2.25
N GLN A 93 -8.49 -22.08 3.42
CA GLN A 93 -9.93 -21.79 3.53
C GLN A 93 -10.29 -20.54 2.73
N GLN A 94 -11.36 -20.63 1.93
CA GLN A 94 -11.96 -19.48 1.25
C GLN A 94 -13.00 -18.82 2.14
N TYR A 95 -13.07 -17.51 2.11
CA TYR A 95 -13.97 -16.68 2.91
C TYR A 95 -15.07 -16.07 2.07
N ARG A 96 -16.25 -15.81 2.68
CA ARG A 96 -17.35 -15.11 2.00
C ARG A 96 -17.11 -13.63 1.82
N GLY A 97 -16.24 -13.04 2.65
CA GLY A 97 -15.95 -11.62 2.66
C GLY A 97 -14.45 -11.31 2.80
N MET A 98 -14.15 -10.04 2.90
CA MET A 98 -12.83 -9.55 3.26
C MET A 98 -12.84 -9.21 4.75
N TYR A 99 -11.77 -9.58 5.46
CA TYR A 99 -11.65 -9.34 6.89
C TYR A 99 -10.40 -8.52 7.17
N LEU A 100 -10.52 -7.56 8.07
CA LEU A 100 -9.42 -6.75 8.56
C LEU A 100 -9.48 -6.72 10.09
N GLY A 101 -8.42 -7.19 10.74
CA GLY A 101 -8.24 -7.05 12.17
C GLY A 101 -7.82 -5.64 12.55
N ILE A 102 -8.26 -5.18 13.71
CA ILE A 102 -7.89 -3.88 14.28
C ILE A 102 -7.06 -4.00 15.54
N ASP A 103 -7.00 -5.21 16.13
CA ASP A 103 -6.21 -5.53 17.33
C ASP A 103 -4.81 -6.05 16.93
N GLU A 104 -3.86 -5.96 17.83
CA GLU A 104 -2.54 -6.57 17.62
C GLU A 104 -2.48 -8.02 18.13
N PRO A 105 -1.97 -8.96 17.32
CA PRO A 105 -1.51 -8.79 15.93
C PRO A 105 -2.68 -8.63 14.94
N SER A 106 -2.57 -7.63 14.06
CA SER A 106 -3.56 -7.37 13.02
C SER A 106 -3.32 -8.27 11.81
N TYR A 107 -4.39 -8.91 11.35
CA TYR A 107 -4.37 -9.73 10.14
C TYR A 107 -5.46 -9.29 9.17
N SER A 108 -5.18 -9.47 7.88
CA SER A 108 -6.17 -9.28 6.82
C SER A 108 -6.34 -10.56 6.01
N PHE A 109 -7.59 -10.79 5.57
CA PHE A 109 -7.96 -11.99 4.81
C PHE A 109 -8.81 -11.57 3.62
N ARG A 110 -8.43 -12.02 2.43
CA ARG A 110 -9.14 -11.74 1.19
C ARG A 110 -8.89 -12.84 0.18
N ASN A 111 -9.93 -13.28 -0.51
CA ASN A 111 -9.75 -14.22 -1.61
C ASN A 111 -9.30 -13.51 -2.89
N ALA A 112 -8.47 -14.18 -3.67
CA ALA A 112 -8.09 -13.79 -5.02
C ALA A 112 -8.09 -15.04 -5.92
N GLY A 113 -9.21 -15.31 -6.58
CA GLY A 113 -9.43 -16.57 -7.27
C GLY A 113 -9.38 -17.76 -6.29
N GLU A 114 -8.52 -18.72 -6.56
CA GLU A 114 -8.30 -19.89 -5.69
C GLU A 114 -7.37 -19.65 -4.50
N TYR A 115 -6.79 -18.46 -4.41
CA TYR A 115 -5.82 -18.12 -3.36
C TYR A 115 -6.46 -17.32 -2.24
N LEU A 116 -6.02 -17.59 -1.02
CA LEU A 116 -6.22 -16.70 0.12
C LEU A 116 -5.04 -15.73 0.21
N LEU A 117 -5.31 -14.44 0.17
CA LEU A 117 -4.34 -13.40 0.50
C LEU A 117 -4.40 -13.16 2.00
N PHE A 118 -3.36 -13.59 2.69
CA PHE A 118 -3.21 -13.44 4.14
C PHE A 118 -2.17 -12.36 4.43
N GLY A 119 -2.62 -11.26 5.02
CA GLY A 119 -1.79 -10.07 5.30
C GLY A 119 -1.57 -9.84 6.78
N GLY A 120 -0.51 -9.12 7.12
CA GLY A 120 -0.20 -8.72 8.50
C GLY A 120 1.26 -8.41 8.74
N ALA A 121 1.68 -8.52 9.99
CA ALA A 121 3.04 -8.23 10.47
C ALA A 121 3.51 -6.81 10.11
N SER A 122 2.59 -5.86 10.11
CA SER A 122 2.85 -4.45 9.78
C SER A 122 3.83 -3.83 10.77
N HIS A 123 4.61 -2.87 10.30
CA HIS A 123 5.50 -2.09 11.14
C HIS A 123 5.85 -0.76 10.47
N ARG A 124 6.19 0.23 11.27
CA ARG A 124 6.70 1.49 10.77
C ARG A 124 8.06 1.29 10.09
N THR A 125 8.19 1.73 8.85
CA THR A 125 9.42 1.56 8.07
C THR A 125 10.57 2.32 8.73
N GLY A 126 11.68 1.63 8.93
CA GLY A 126 12.90 2.18 9.54
C GLY A 126 13.03 1.99 11.06
N GLU A 127 11.97 1.64 11.77
CA GLU A 127 12.03 1.42 13.23
C GLU A 127 12.65 0.07 13.59
N ASN A 128 12.30 -0.98 12.84
CA ASN A 128 12.80 -2.32 13.11
C ASN A 128 13.89 -2.73 12.11
N ARG A 129 15.11 -2.86 12.60
CA ARG A 129 16.27 -3.30 11.83
C ARG A 129 16.48 -4.82 11.88
N CYS A 130 15.76 -5.53 12.73
CA CYS A 130 15.95 -6.98 12.93
C CYS A 130 15.32 -7.81 11.81
N GLY A 131 14.37 -7.29 11.06
CA GLY A 131 13.66 -8.02 10.02
C GLY A 131 12.75 -9.12 10.60
N GLY A 132 12.53 -10.19 9.81
CA GLY A 132 11.80 -11.36 10.29
C GLY A 132 10.28 -11.30 10.14
N HIS A 133 9.72 -10.22 9.64
CA HIS A 133 8.27 -10.01 9.51
C HIS A 133 7.57 -11.08 8.66
N TYR A 134 8.18 -11.50 7.54
CA TYR A 134 7.67 -12.64 6.75
C TYR A 134 7.62 -13.93 7.57
N ASN A 135 8.65 -14.18 8.38
CA ASN A 135 8.67 -15.39 9.21
C ASN A 135 7.59 -15.35 10.30
N THR A 136 7.29 -14.17 10.85
CA THR A 136 6.18 -13.98 11.78
C THR A 136 4.86 -14.29 11.11
N LEU A 137 4.64 -13.75 9.91
CA LEU A 137 3.41 -13.99 9.15
C LEU A 137 3.29 -15.47 8.71
N ARG A 138 4.39 -16.10 8.28
CA ARG A 138 4.44 -17.54 7.93
C ARG A 138 4.11 -18.44 9.11
N LYS A 139 4.59 -18.10 10.31
CA LYS A 139 4.24 -18.85 11.53
C LYS A 139 2.74 -18.81 11.80
N ALA A 140 2.12 -17.63 11.70
CA ALA A 140 0.69 -17.46 11.84
C ALA A 140 -0.08 -18.21 10.73
N ALA A 141 0.36 -18.10 9.48
CA ALA A 141 -0.22 -18.82 8.36
C ALA A 141 -0.18 -20.34 8.58
N HIS A 142 0.95 -20.89 9.01
CA HIS A 142 1.08 -22.31 9.30
C HIS A 142 0.19 -22.77 10.46
N GLN A 143 0.03 -21.92 11.49
CA GLN A 143 -0.86 -22.20 12.60
C GLN A 143 -2.34 -22.25 12.18
N PHE A 144 -2.76 -21.32 11.33
CA PHE A 144 -4.16 -21.21 10.89
C PHE A 144 -4.49 -22.14 9.73
N TYR A 145 -3.54 -22.39 8.85
CA TYR A 145 -3.70 -23.15 7.60
C TYR A 145 -2.55 -24.14 7.42
N PRO A 146 -2.45 -25.18 8.25
CA PRO A 146 -1.29 -26.08 8.27
C PRO A 146 -1.07 -26.84 6.93
N ASN A 147 -2.11 -26.97 6.12
CA ASN A 147 -2.05 -27.69 4.83
C ASN A 147 -1.93 -26.75 3.62
N ALA A 148 -1.97 -25.41 3.84
CA ALA A 148 -1.87 -24.46 2.75
C ALA A 148 -0.44 -24.33 2.22
N GLN A 149 -0.33 -24.03 0.94
CA GLN A 149 0.94 -23.82 0.25
C GLN A 149 1.14 -22.33 -0.03
N GLU A 150 2.26 -21.78 0.41
CA GLU A 150 2.67 -20.43 0.01
C GLU A 150 3.11 -20.45 -1.46
N VAL A 151 2.40 -19.73 -2.33
CA VAL A 151 2.69 -19.64 -3.77
C VAL A 151 3.35 -18.32 -4.16
N ALA A 152 3.12 -17.28 -3.40
CA ALA A 152 3.76 -15.98 -3.59
C ALA A 152 3.76 -15.17 -2.28
N TYR A 153 4.66 -14.20 -2.20
CA TYR A 153 4.72 -13.25 -1.09
C TYR A 153 5.22 -11.90 -1.58
N TRP A 154 4.75 -10.85 -0.96
CA TRP A 154 5.21 -9.48 -1.22
C TRP A 154 4.95 -8.57 -0.02
N SER A 155 5.51 -7.39 -0.09
CA SER A 155 5.21 -6.32 0.86
C SER A 155 4.92 -5.03 0.12
N ALA A 156 4.10 -4.19 0.74
CA ALA A 156 3.81 -2.84 0.28
C ALA A 156 3.98 -1.85 1.42
N GLN A 157 4.13 -0.58 1.07
CA GLN A 157 4.20 0.50 2.04
C GLN A 157 3.02 1.43 1.83
N ASP A 158 2.41 1.82 2.94
CA ASP A 158 1.37 2.83 2.99
C ASP A 158 1.94 4.13 3.54
N CYS A 159 1.52 5.26 2.99
CA CYS A 159 1.87 6.58 3.51
C CYS A 159 0.84 6.98 4.56
N MET A 160 1.25 6.96 5.81
CA MET A 160 0.41 7.29 6.95
C MET A 160 0.58 8.77 7.31
N THR A 161 -0.51 9.50 7.32
CA THR A 161 -0.57 10.88 7.82
C THR A 161 -0.87 10.89 9.32
N ILE A 162 -0.64 12.01 10.01
CA ILE A 162 -0.88 12.12 11.46
C ILE A 162 -2.36 11.87 11.81
N ASP A 163 -3.26 12.33 10.96
CA ASP A 163 -4.72 12.28 11.16
C ASP A 163 -5.40 11.18 10.34
N HIS A 164 -4.62 10.35 9.64
CA HIS A 164 -5.08 9.30 8.72
C HIS A 164 -5.93 9.81 7.54
N ILE A 165 -5.88 11.13 7.24
CA ILE A 165 -6.57 11.73 6.10
C ILE A 165 -5.55 12.00 4.99
N PRO A 166 -5.79 11.60 3.74
CA PRO A 166 -4.90 11.90 2.62
C PRO A 166 -4.71 13.40 2.42
N TYR A 167 -3.48 13.85 2.22
CA TYR A 167 -3.19 15.24 1.89
C TYR A 167 -3.41 15.47 0.40
N ILE A 168 -4.42 16.31 0.07
CA ILE A 168 -4.76 16.70 -1.30
C ILE A 168 -4.87 18.22 -1.34
N GLY A 169 -4.04 18.86 -2.15
CA GLY A 169 -4.03 20.32 -2.24
C GLY A 169 -2.72 20.87 -2.81
N PRO A 170 -2.52 22.19 -2.77
CA PRO A 170 -1.26 22.81 -3.17
C PRO A 170 -0.08 22.21 -2.39
N TYR A 171 1.02 21.95 -3.08
CA TYR A 171 2.17 21.24 -2.49
C TYR A 171 2.77 21.99 -1.30
N ALA A 172 2.82 23.32 -1.36
CA ALA A 172 3.24 24.17 -0.25
C ALA A 172 2.65 25.58 -0.42
N PHE A 173 2.61 26.35 0.68
CA PHE A 173 2.21 27.76 0.63
C PHE A 173 3.13 28.53 -0.33
N GLY A 174 2.54 29.25 -1.28
CA GLY A 174 3.26 30.07 -2.26
C GLY A 174 3.71 29.34 -3.53
N MET A 175 3.45 28.05 -3.65
CA MET A 175 3.55 27.32 -4.92
C MET A 175 2.16 27.32 -5.57
N GLU A 176 1.78 28.44 -6.18
CA GLU A 176 0.65 28.51 -7.09
C GLU A 176 1.13 27.89 -8.42
N GLY A 177 0.63 26.71 -8.73
CA GLY A 177 0.87 26.01 -9.99
C GLY A 177 -0.03 26.44 -11.11
#